data_b71b2d712bab8a6b968a03dbd6adaf91
#
_entry.id   b71b2d712bab8a6b968a03dbd6adaf91
#
_cell.length_a   1.000
_cell.length_b   1.000
_cell.length_c   1.000
_cell.angle_alpha   90.00
_cell.angle_beta   90.00
_cell.angle_gamma   90.00
#
_symmetry.space_group_name_H-M   'P 1'
#
loop_
_entity.id
_entity.type
_entity.pdbx_description
1 polymer ?
#
loop_
_entity_poly.entity_id
_entity_poly.type
_entity_poly.pdbx_seq_one_letter_code
_entity_poly.pdbx_strand_id
1 'polypeptide(L)'
;TSSLAPRGRAARAQRASRHLCRASLGVRFDTVADWLAWQQVAHPIAVDPGLERVGAVWRRLQPARAATVLTVGGTNGKGSVSASLDAMLRAAGYDTGLFTSPHLVRYNERIRVRGREVGDAALLSAFERIEAARGEISLTFFEWNTLAAFVVFAHERVDVAVLEVGMGGRLDAVNLPDADVATVVSVGLDHCEWLGTTVEQIGAEKAGIFRTGRPAIFGSRNVPQSVLKRAADCGVPLRRLGVDFDFVERADGWDYVGF
;
A
#
# COMPACT_ATOMS: atom_id res chain seq x y z
N THR A 1 -44.90 -26.38 -6.88
CA THR A 1 -43.69 -25.84 -6.20
C THR A 1 -42.69 -25.50 -7.28
N SER A 2 -42.70 -24.21 -7.70
CA SER A 2 -41.84 -23.69 -8.76
C SER A 2 -40.58 -23.09 -8.13
N SER A 3 -39.40 -23.61 -8.51
CA SER A 3 -38.10 -23.15 -8.13
C SER A 3 -37.67 -21.99 -9.02
N LEU A 4 -37.56 -20.79 -8.47
CA LEU A 4 -36.96 -19.62 -9.12
C LEU A 4 -35.45 -19.61 -8.85
N ALA A 5 -34.66 -19.97 -9.87
CA ALA A 5 -33.21 -19.83 -9.88
C ALA A 5 -32.80 -18.35 -10.19
N PRO A 6 -31.74 -17.82 -9.60
CA PRO A 6 -31.36 -16.41 -9.76
C PRO A 6 -30.67 -16.17 -11.12
N ARG A 7 -31.40 -15.54 -12.05
CA ARG A 7 -30.92 -15.18 -13.41
C ARG A 7 -29.92 -14.01 -13.46
N GLY A 8 -29.50 -13.44 -12.33
CA GLY A 8 -28.71 -12.20 -12.29
C GLY A 8 -27.19 -12.37 -12.42
N ARG A 9 -26.60 -13.49 -12.04
CA ARG A 9 -25.13 -13.69 -12.03
C ARG A 9 -24.56 -14.03 -13.41
N ALA A 10 -25.27 -14.80 -14.23
CA ALA A 10 -24.79 -15.19 -15.56
C ALA A 10 -24.72 -14.02 -16.56
N ALA A 11 -25.65 -13.07 -16.49
CA ALA A 11 -25.67 -11.92 -17.37
C ALA A 11 -24.54 -10.91 -17.09
N ARG A 12 -24.10 -10.77 -15.84
CA ARG A 12 -22.95 -9.92 -15.49
C ARG A 12 -21.63 -10.55 -15.94
N ALA A 13 -21.45 -11.85 -15.77
CA ALA A 13 -20.26 -12.57 -16.23
C ALA A 13 -20.13 -12.55 -17.77
N GLN A 14 -21.23 -12.63 -18.51
CA GLN A 14 -21.22 -12.54 -19.98
C GLN A 14 -20.93 -11.14 -20.52
N ARG A 15 -21.26 -10.07 -19.80
CA ARG A 15 -20.84 -8.71 -20.19
C ARG A 15 -19.34 -8.51 -20.00
N ALA A 16 -18.76 -8.98 -18.89
CA ALA A 16 -17.33 -8.95 -18.67
C ALA A 16 -16.54 -9.77 -19.71
N SER A 17 -17.07 -10.94 -20.12
CA SER A 17 -16.41 -11.82 -21.10
C SER A 17 -16.40 -11.24 -22.52
N ARG A 18 -17.35 -10.37 -22.89
CA ARG A 18 -17.39 -9.74 -24.24
C ARG A 18 -16.36 -8.64 -24.46
N HIS A 19 -15.77 -8.09 -23.39
CA HIS A 19 -14.70 -7.09 -23.49
C HIS A 19 -13.29 -7.67 -23.57
N LEU A 20 -13.11 -8.98 -23.33
CA LEU A 20 -11.82 -9.67 -23.41
C LEU A 20 -11.30 -9.88 -24.85
N CYS A 21 -12.07 -9.53 -25.89
CA CYS A 21 -11.73 -9.78 -27.29
C CYS A 21 -11.49 -8.49 -28.11
N ARG A 22 -11.06 -7.39 -27.50
CA ARG A 22 -10.61 -6.19 -28.21
C ARG A 22 -9.11 -5.94 -27.94
N ALA A 23 -8.28 -6.71 -28.61
CA ALA A 23 -6.87 -6.37 -28.79
C ALA A 23 -6.79 -5.10 -29.66
N SER A 24 -6.47 -3.96 -29.04
CA SER A 24 -5.91 -2.71 -29.54
C SER A 24 -6.54 -1.40 -29.05
N LEU A 25 -7.68 -1.42 -28.34
CA LEU A 25 -8.19 -0.23 -27.64
C LEU A 25 -8.20 -0.56 -26.15
N GLY A 26 -7.42 0.19 -25.34
CA GLY A 26 -7.35 -0.01 -23.88
C GLY A 26 -8.76 -0.05 -23.26
N VAL A 27 -8.89 -0.77 -22.15
CA VAL A 27 -10.16 -0.86 -21.40
C VAL A 27 -10.52 0.52 -20.88
N ARG A 28 -11.77 0.93 -21.05
CA ARG A 28 -12.30 2.18 -20.54
C ARG A 28 -13.66 1.96 -19.88
N PHE A 29 -13.84 2.53 -18.71
CA PHE A 29 -15.11 2.53 -17.99
C PHE A 29 -15.41 3.94 -17.48
N ASP A 30 -16.70 4.28 -17.44
CA ASP A 30 -17.16 5.62 -17.03
C ASP A 30 -17.35 5.75 -15.52
N THR A 31 -17.32 4.63 -14.79
CA THR A 31 -17.50 4.63 -13.33
C THR A 31 -16.36 3.91 -12.61
N VAL A 32 -16.05 4.36 -11.40
CA VAL A 32 -15.10 3.68 -10.50
C VAL A 32 -15.54 2.24 -10.22
N ALA A 33 -16.83 2.01 -10.02
CA ALA A 33 -17.36 0.68 -9.72
C ALA A 33 -17.09 -0.33 -10.85
N ASP A 34 -17.25 0.08 -12.11
CA ASP A 34 -16.97 -0.80 -13.26
C ASP A 34 -15.47 -1.08 -13.40
N TRP A 35 -14.62 -0.07 -13.16
CA TRP A 35 -13.17 -0.27 -13.11
C TRP A 35 -12.77 -1.27 -12.03
N LEU A 36 -13.29 -1.14 -10.81
CA LEU A 36 -12.97 -2.05 -9.71
C LEU A 36 -13.45 -3.48 -9.97
N ALA A 37 -14.66 -3.63 -10.52
CA ALA A 37 -15.18 -4.94 -10.87
C ALA A 37 -14.31 -5.65 -11.92
N TRP A 38 -13.80 -4.91 -12.88
CA TRP A 38 -12.90 -5.44 -13.90
C TRP A 38 -11.50 -5.73 -13.31
N GLN A 39 -10.92 -4.83 -12.53
CA GLN A 39 -9.61 -5.02 -11.90
C GLN A 39 -9.53 -6.29 -11.03
N GLN A 40 -10.64 -6.67 -10.38
CA GLN A 40 -10.70 -7.89 -9.55
C GLN A 40 -10.52 -9.18 -10.34
N VAL A 41 -10.73 -9.15 -11.65
CA VAL A 41 -10.63 -10.33 -12.54
C VAL A 41 -9.59 -10.15 -13.65
N ALA A 42 -8.92 -9.00 -13.70
CA ALA A 42 -7.95 -8.68 -14.74
C ALA A 42 -6.63 -9.46 -14.62
N HIS A 43 -6.33 -9.97 -13.43
CA HIS A 43 -5.20 -10.85 -13.15
C HIS A 43 -5.71 -12.23 -12.69
N PRO A 44 -5.11 -13.32 -13.15
CA PRO A 44 -5.61 -14.68 -12.87
C PRO A 44 -5.42 -15.08 -11.39
N ILE A 45 -4.49 -14.46 -10.68
CA ILE A 45 -4.13 -14.77 -9.30
C ILE A 45 -4.39 -13.53 -8.43
N ALA A 46 -5.21 -13.66 -7.39
CA ALA A 46 -5.59 -12.53 -6.54
C ALA A 46 -4.41 -11.93 -5.75
N VAL A 47 -3.50 -12.79 -5.32
CA VAL A 47 -2.27 -12.43 -4.60
C VAL A 47 -1.08 -13.03 -5.34
N ASP A 48 -0.26 -12.19 -5.93
CA ASP A 48 0.93 -12.58 -6.71
C ASP A 48 2.10 -11.65 -6.35
N PRO A 49 2.84 -11.97 -5.26
CA PRO A 49 3.92 -11.12 -4.77
C PRO A 49 5.06 -11.00 -5.77
N GLY A 50 5.49 -9.79 -6.07
CA GLY A 50 6.59 -9.51 -6.99
C GLY A 50 6.59 -8.06 -7.43
N LEU A 51 7.76 -7.54 -7.77
CA LEU A 51 7.91 -6.15 -8.20
C LEU A 51 8.14 -5.99 -9.71
N GLU A 52 8.33 -7.09 -10.45
CA GLU A 52 8.70 -7.03 -11.88
C GLU A 52 7.56 -6.44 -12.72
N ARG A 53 6.35 -6.97 -12.59
CA ARG A 53 5.16 -6.52 -13.36
C ARG A 53 4.81 -5.07 -13.05
N VAL A 54 4.51 -4.81 -11.77
CA VAL A 54 4.10 -3.48 -11.31
C VAL A 54 5.22 -2.46 -11.50
N GLY A 55 6.48 -2.87 -11.30
CA GLY A 55 7.67 -2.04 -11.55
C GLY A 55 7.85 -1.69 -13.03
N ALA A 56 7.52 -2.59 -13.96
CA ALA A 56 7.55 -2.28 -15.38
C ALA A 56 6.52 -1.20 -15.74
N VAL A 57 5.31 -1.28 -15.20
CA VAL A 57 4.27 -0.28 -15.41
C VAL A 57 4.63 1.05 -14.73
N TRP A 58 5.15 1.01 -13.51
CA TRP A 58 5.61 2.19 -12.78
C TRP A 58 6.70 2.96 -13.55
N ARG A 59 7.68 2.25 -14.12
CA ARG A 59 8.72 2.85 -14.98
C ARG A 59 8.16 3.51 -16.24
N ARG A 60 7.05 3.01 -16.80
CA ARG A 60 6.37 3.65 -17.96
C ARG A 60 5.55 4.86 -17.55
N LEU A 61 4.90 4.80 -16.39
CA LEU A 61 4.12 5.91 -15.83
C LEU A 61 4.99 7.09 -15.41
N GLN A 62 6.20 6.81 -14.89
CA GLN A 62 7.15 7.81 -14.36
C GLN A 62 6.46 8.84 -13.47
N PRO A 63 5.66 8.46 -12.48
CA PRO A 63 5.01 9.42 -11.61
C PRO A 63 6.08 10.18 -10.81
N ALA A 64 5.93 11.49 -10.72
CA ALA A 64 6.82 12.30 -9.88
C ALA A 64 6.74 11.80 -8.44
N ARG A 65 7.89 11.51 -7.83
CA ARG A 65 7.97 11.08 -6.44
C ARG A 65 7.72 12.27 -5.51
N ALA A 66 6.99 12.07 -4.42
CA ALA A 66 6.95 13.02 -3.32
C ALA A 66 8.36 13.30 -2.77
N ALA A 67 8.59 14.49 -2.24
CA ALA A 67 9.89 14.87 -1.67
C ALA A 67 10.30 13.91 -0.55
N THR A 68 9.33 13.46 0.25
CA THR A 68 9.53 12.49 1.33
C THR A 68 8.55 11.33 1.21
N VAL A 69 9.04 10.10 1.38
CA VAL A 69 8.24 8.87 1.40
C VAL A 69 8.41 8.18 2.74
N LEU A 70 7.29 8.02 3.45
CA LEU A 70 7.21 7.25 4.69
C LEU A 70 6.50 5.92 4.40
N THR A 71 7.18 4.80 4.61
CA THR A 71 6.59 3.46 4.40
C THR A 71 6.33 2.78 5.72
N VAL A 72 5.07 2.35 5.93
CA VAL A 72 4.61 1.73 7.16
C VAL A 72 4.22 0.28 6.92
N GLY A 73 5.04 -0.63 7.43
CA GLY A 73 4.80 -2.09 7.46
C GLY A 73 4.47 -2.57 8.86
N GLY A 74 4.09 -3.84 8.97
CA GLY A 74 3.79 -4.47 10.24
C GLY A 74 2.69 -5.54 10.12
N THR A 75 2.49 -6.32 11.18
CA THR A 75 1.35 -7.23 11.24
C THR A 75 0.10 -6.44 11.61
N ASN A 76 0.10 -5.76 12.73
CA ASN A 76 -1.01 -4.96 13.24
C ASN A 76 -0.61 -3.50 13.43
N GLY A 77 -1.60 -2.59 13.38
CA GLY A 77 -1.43 -1.17 13.68
C GLY A 77 -0.92 -0.30 12.54
N LYS A 78 -0.67 -0.86 11.34
CA LYS A 78 -0.19 -0.11 10.17
C LYS A 78 -1.07 1.10 9.84
N GLY A 79 -2.38 0.88 9.64
CA GLY A 79 -3.34 1.93 9.30
C GLY A 79 -3.43 3.02 10.37
N SER A 80 -3.41 2.65 11.66
CA SER A 80 -3.44 3.61 12.76
C SER A 80 -2.19 4.49 12.77
N VAL A 81 -1.00 3.89 12.59
CA VAL A 81 0.26 4.65 12.51
C VAL A 81 0.29 5.54 11.28
N SER A 82 -0.16 5.02 10.11
CA SER A 82 -0.22 5.80 8.87
C SER A 82 -1.15 7.01 8.99
N ALA A 83 -2.34 6.81 9.57
CA ALA A 83 -3.31 7.89 9.80
C ALA A 83 -2.80 8.94 10.80
N SER A 84 -2.10 8.50 11.86
CA SER A 84 -1.48 9.40 12.84
C SER A 84 -0.36 10.23 12.22
N LEU A 85 0.50 9.61 11.41
CA LEU A 85 1.57 10.32 10.68
C LEU A 85 0.98 11.37 9.73
N ASP A 86 -0.04 11.01 8.95
CA ASP A 86 -0.74 11.95 8.06
C ASP A 86 -1.29 13.15 8.85
N ALA A 87 -1.96 12.89 9.98
CA ALA A 87 -2.53 13.94 10.81
C ALA A 87 -1.47 14.89 11.39
N MET A 88 -0.36 14.34 11.91
CA MET A 88 0.76 15.12 12.47
C MET A 88 1.44 15.97 11.39
N LEU A 89 1.71 15.38 10.22
CA LEU A 89 2.35 16.08 9.11
C LEU A 89 1.48 17.22 8.58
N ARG A 90 0.17 17.00 8.45
CA ARG A 90 -0.78 18.08 8.07
C ARG A 90 -0.85 19.19 9.11
N ALA A 91 -0.83 18.82 10.39
CA ALA A 91 -0.77 19.82 11.46
C ALA A 91 0.55 20.64 11.44
N ALA A 92 1.62 20.04 10.94
CA ALA A 92 2.91 20.72 10.71
C ALA A 92 2.96 21.51 9.39
N GLY A 93 1.89 21.55 8.60
CA GLY A 93 1.76 22.36 7.38
C GLY A 93 2.20 21.68 6.09
N TYR A 94 2.45 20.36 6.09
CA TYR A 94 2.80 19.62 4.86
C TYR A 94 1.57 19.20 4.07
N ASP A 95 1.68 19.25 2.76
CA ASP A 95 0.73 18.60 1.86
C ASP A 95 0.99 17.10 1.80
N THR A 96 0.05 16.31 2.33
CA THR A 96 0.23 14.86 2.45
C THR A 96 -0.60 14.08 1.44
N GLY A 97 -0.04 12.94 1.00
CA GLY A 97 -0.75 11.85 0.37
C GLY A 97 -0.71 10.63 1.29
N LEU A 98 -1.87 10.07 1.62
CA LEU A 98 -2.00 8.87 2.44
C LEU A 98 -2.58 7.73 1.62
N PHE A 99 -1.88 6.59 1.57
CA PHE A 99 -2.37 5.34 1.02
C PHE A 99 -2.53 4.30 2.12
N THR A 100 -3.75 3.76 2.26
CA THR A 100 -4.10 2.74 3.27
C THR A 100 -4.93 1.59 2.68
N SER A 101 -4.91 0.42 3.32
CA SER A 101 -5.72 -0.75 2.93
C SER A 101 -6.01 -1.69 4.12
N PRO A 102 -7.18 -2.36 4.07
CA PRO A 102 -8.29 -2.21 3.14
C PRO A 102 -9.13 -0.95 3.41
N HIS A 103 -10.10 -0.63 2.55
CA HIS A 103 -11.14 0.33 2.85
C HIS A 103 -12.25 -0.33 3.70
N LEU A 104 -13.01 0.48 4.43
CA LEU A 104 -14.12 0.00 5.27
C LEU A 104 -15.46 0.06 4.54
N VAL A 105 -15.77 1.17 3.87
CA VAL A 105 -17.04 1.42 3.19
C VAL A 105 -16.84 1.75 1.72
N ARG A 106 -15.93 2.68 1.41
CA ARG A 106 -15.72 3.21 0.06
C ARG A 106 -14.29 3.03 -0.40
N TYR A 107 -14.11 2.68 -1.67
CA TYR A 107 -12.77 2.53 -2.26
C TYR A 107 -11.90 3.78 -2.11
N ASN A 108 -12.50 4.97 -2.23
CA ASN A 108 -11.84 6.27 -2.12
C ASN A 108 -11.08 6.47 -0.80
N GLU A 109 -11.48 5.79 0.27
CA GLU A 109 -10.79 5.81 1.58
C GLU A 109 -9.32 5.41 1.48
N ARG A 110 -8.97 4.57 0.48
CA ARG A 110 -7.60 4.07 0.28
C ARG A 110 -6.61 5.16 -0.10
N ILE A 111 -7.09 6.23 -0.74
CA ILE A 111 -6.24 7.30 -1.26
C ILE A 111 -6.78 8.63 -0.75
N ARG A 112 -6.01 9.28 0.11
CA ARG A 112 -6.34 10.59 0.65
C ARG A 112 -5.25 11.60 0.30
N VAL A 113 -5.67 12.82 0.01
CA VAL A 113 -4.78 13.95 -0.22
C VAL A 113 -5.20 15.08 0.71
N ARG A 114 -4.24 15.63 1.45
CA ARG A 114 -4.51 16.69 2.45
C ARG A 114 -5.62 16.29 3.44
N GLY A 115 -5.66 14.99 3.82
CA GLY A 115 -6.63 14.41 4.75
C GLY A 115 -8.03 14.16 4.17
N ARG A 116 -8.27 14.41 2.87
CA ARG A 116 -9.55 14.19 2.21
C ARG A 116 -9.47 13.02 1.23
N GLU A 117 -10.50 12.20 1.19
CA GLU A 117 -10.63 11.16 0.17
C GLU A 117 -10.62 11.78 -1.24
N VAL A 118 -9.93 11.12 -2.15
CA VAL A 118 -9.93 11.57 -3.55
C VAL A 118 -11.28 11.31 -4.20
N GLY A 119 -11.69 12.22 -5.08
CA GLY A 119 -12.93 12.08 -5.85
C GLY A 119 -12.81 11.06 -6.97
N ASP A 120 -13.95 10.55 -7.43
CA ASP A 120 -14.03 9.56 -8.51
C ASP A 120 -13.32 10.02 -9.80
N ALA A 121 -13.39 11.30 -10.14
CA ALA A 121 -12.72 11.84 -11.32
C ALA A 121 -11.19 11.66 -11.28
N ALA A 122 -10.57 11.85 -10.11
CA ALA A 122 -9.13 11.63 -9.94
C ALA A 122 -8.77 10.14 -10.07
N LEU A 123 -9.60 9.25 -9.53
CA LEU A 123 -9.44 7.79 -9.67
C LEU A 123 -9.58 7.35 -11.11
N LEU A 124 -10.61 7.80 -11.83
CA LEU A 124 -10.83 7.48 -13.24
C LEU A 124 -9.65 7.92 -14.10
N SER A 125 -9.18 9.15 -13.91
CA SER A 125 -7.99 9.66 -14.59
C SER A 125 -6.74 8.82 -14.31
N ALA A 126 -6.54 8.41 -13.05
CA ALA A 126 -5.42 7.55 -12.67
C ALA A 126 -5.53 6.16 -13.33
N PHE A 127 -6.71 5.55 -13.32
CA PHE A 127 -6.92 4.24 -13.94
C PHE A 127 -6.72 4.27 -15.45
N GLU A 128 -7.19 5.29 -16.15
CA GLU A 128 -6.93 5.46 -17.59
C GLU A 128 -5.44 5.59 -17.91
N ARG A 129 -4.69 6.34 -17.11
CA ARG A 129 -3.23 6.47 -17.26
C ARG A 129 -2.51 5.15 -17.03
N ILE A 130 -2.92 4.39 -16.00
CA ILE A 130 -2.36 3.06 -15.72
C ILE A 130 -2.67 2.10 -16.86
N GLU A 131 -3.92 2.08 -17.36
CA GLU A 131 -4.34 1.25 -18.47
C GLU A 131 -3.49 1.51 -19.72
N ALA A 132 -3.27 2.78 -20.04
CA ALA A 132 -2.42 3.16 -21.16
C ALA A 132 -0.96 2.72 -20.97
N ALA A 133 -0.44 2.79 -19.74
CA ALA A 133 0.96 2.47 -19.46
C ALA A 133 1.23 0.96 -19.33
N ARG A 134 0.26 0.17 -18.81
CA ARG A 134 0.49 -1.26 -18.61
C ARG A 134 0.59 -2.04 -19.92
N GLY A 135 -0.12 -1.61 -20.96
CA GLY A 135 -0.23 -2.38 -22.21
C GLY A 135 -0.80 -3.77 -21.95
N GLU A 136 -0.04 -4.82 -22.26
CA GLU A 136 -0.46 -6.22 -22.06
C GLU A 136 -0.09 -6.78 -20.67
N ILE A 137 0.60 -6.00 -19.82
CA ILE A 137 0.95 -6.45 -18.48
C ILE A 137 -0.33 -6.52 -17.63
N SER A 138 -0.63 -7.71 -17.09
CA SER A 138 -1.70 -7.86 -16.13
C SER A 138 -1.24 -7.42 -14.74
N LEU A 139 -2.12 -6.76 -14.00
CA LEU A 139 -1.86 -6.25 -12.65
C LEU A 139 -2.89 -6.83 -11.69
N THR A 140 -2.46 -7.21 -10.49
CA THR A 140 -3.37 -7.56 -9.39
C THR A 140 -4.17 -6.34 -8.94
N PHE A 141 -5.28 -6.57 -8.26
CA PHE A 141 -6.09 -5.49 -7.69
C PHE A 141 -5.27 -4.55 -6.80
N PHE A 142 -4.36 -5.10 -5.99
CA PHE A 142 -3.52 -4.29 -5.11
C PHE A 142 -2.47 -3.47 -5.88
N GLU A 143 -1.87 -4.03 -6.91
CA GLU A 143 -0.94 -3.30 -7.78
C GLU A 143 -1.62 -2.12 -8.49
N TRP A 144 -2.87 -2.28 -8.94
CA TRP A 144 -3.70 -1.19 -9.48
C TRP A 144 -3.91 -0.08 -8.45
N ASN A 145 -4.28 -0.45 -7.22
CA ASN A 145 -4.52 0.51 -6.14
C ASN A 145 -3.27 1.32 -5.81
N THR A 146 -2.13 0.64 -5.72
CA THR A 146 -0.84 1.27 -5.39
C THR A 146 -0.40 2.24 -6.48
N LEU A 147 -0.48 1.82 -7.74
CA LEU A 147 -0.15 2.70 -8.87
C LEU A 147 -1.10 3.90 -8.94
N ALA A 148 -2.40 3.71 -8.65
CA ALA A 148 -3.36 4.81 -8.61
C ALA A 148 -2.99 5.85 -7.55
N ALA A 149 -2.57 5.40 -6.36
CA ALA A 149 -2.08 6.31 -5.32
C ALA A 149 -0.87 7.12 -5.81
N PHE A 150 0.12 6.49 -6.44
CA PHE A 150 1.30 7.19 -6.94
C PHE A 150 0.96 8.19 -8.04
N VAL A 151 0.06 7.85 -8.95
CA VAL A 151 -0.40 8.76 -10.03
C VAL A 151 -1.12 9.96 -9.45
N VAL A 152 -2.01 9.75 -8.46
CA VAL A 152 -2.75 10.82 -7.78
C VAL A 152 -1.79 11.71 -7.00
N PHE A 153 -0.88 11.15 -6.21
CA PHE A 153 0.07 11.94 -5.41
C PHE A 153 0.99 12.78 -6.28
N ALA A 154 1.44 12.23 -7.41
CA ALA A 154 2.22 13.00 -8.39
C ALA A 154 1.43 14.15 -9.01
N HIS A 155 0.14 13.92 -9.35
CA HIS A 155 -0.75 14.95 -9.89
C HIS A 155 -0.98 16.08 -8.88
N GLU A 156 -1.25 15.72 -7.64
CA GLU A 156 -1.52 16.62 -6.53
C GLU A 156 -0.26 17.28 -5.94
N ARG A 157 0.94 16.82 -6.36
CA ARG A 157 2.24 17.33 -5.93
C ARG A 157 2.41 17.35 -4.41
N VAL A 158 2.04 16.25 -3.76
CA VAL A 158 2.16 16.14 -2.31
C VAL A 158 3.63 16.23 -1.87
N ASP A 159 3.88 16.87 -0.73
CA ASP A 159 5.22 16.97 -0.14
C ASP A 159 5.65 15.63 0.46
N VAL A 160 4.73 14.98 1.17
CA VAL A 160 4.98 13.72 1.87
C VAL A 160 3.96 12.67 1.47
N ALA A 161 4.46 11.52 1.05
CA ALA A 161 3.64 10.33 0.83
C ALA A 161 3.77 9.38 2.03
N VAL A 162 2.66 9.08 2.70
CA VAL A 162 2.56 8.06 3.76
C VAL A 162 1.93 6.81 3.15
N LEU A 163 2.69 5.72 3.10
CA LEU A 163 2.36 4.52 2.36
C LEU A 163 2.21 3.32 3.31
N GLU A 164 1.01 2.80 3.46
CA GLU A 164 0.77 1.56 4.19
C GLU A 164 1.03 0.35 3.30
N VAL A 165 1.89 -0.56 3.75
CA VAL A 165 2.13 -1.87 3.13
C VAL A 165 0.88 -2.74 3.22
N GLY A 166 0.47 -3.35 2.12
CA GLY A 166 -0.65 -4.29 2.11
C GLY A 166 -0.29 -5.60 2.82
N MET A 167 0.76 -6.27 2.35
CA MET A 167 1.20 -7.55 2.90
C MET A 167 2.73 -7.70 2.82
N GLY A 168 3.33 -8.22 3.91
CA GLY A 168 4.79 -8.42 3.95
C GLY A 168 5.56 -7.12 4.00
N GLY A 169 6.21 -6.78 2.91
CA GLY A 169 6.98 -5.55 2.72
C GLY A 169 7.89 -5.63 1.50
N ARG A 170 8.82 -6.59 1.47
CA ARG A 170 9.88 -6.71 0.46
C ARG A 170 9.34 -6.75 -0.97
N LEU A 171 8.28 -7.51 -1.21
CA LEU A 171 7.66 -7.73 -2.53
C LEU A 171 6.32 -7.01 -2.70
N ASP A 172 5.96 -6.13 -1.77
CA ASP A 172 4.75 -5.33 -1.86
C ASP A 172 4.91 -4.18 -2.86
N ALA A 173 3.90 -3.92 -3.67
CA ALA A 173 3.92 -2.86 -4.67
C ALA A 173 4.20 -1.47 -4.08
N VAL A 174 3.81 -1.24 -2.82
CA VAL A 174 4.11 -0.01 -2.07
C VAL A 174 5.62 0.22 -1.92
N ASN A 175 6.42 -0.83 -1.98
CA ASN A 175 7.88 -0.79 -1.84
C ASN A 175 8.63 -0.39 -3.13
N LEU A 176 7.93 0.03 -4.18
CA LEU A 176 8.55 0.51 -5.44
C LEU A 176 9.36 1.80 -5.24
N PRO A 177 8.82 2.87 -4.64
CA PRO A 177 9.63 4.02 -4.28
C PRO A 177 10.47 3.70 -3.03
N ASP A 178 11.73 4.12 -3.03
CA ASP A 178 12.56 3.99 -1.84
C ASP A 178 12.01 4.85 -0.69
N ALA A 179 11.83 4.23 0.47
CA ALA A 179 11.41 4.94 1.67
C ALA A 179 12.54 5.87 2.18
N ASP A 180 12.19 7.10 2.55
CA ASP A 180 13.10 7.98 3.29
C ASP A 180 13.10 7.64 4.78
N VAL A 181 11.93 7.19 5.29
CA VAL A 181 11.80 6.58 6.61
C VAL A 181 10.90 5.35 6.50
N ALA A 182 11.35 4.24 7.07
CA ALA A 182 10.57 3.01 7.14
C ALA A 182 10.15 2.71 8.58
N THR A 183 8.89 2.31 8.77
CA THR A 183 8.39 1.88 10.08
C THR A 183 7.85 0.46 10.00
N VAL A 184 8.34 -0.44 10.86
CA VAL A 184 7.72 -1.74 11.11
C VAL A 184 7.06 -1.68 12.48
N VAL A 185 5.72 -1.61 12.49
CA VAL A 185 4.93 -1.39 13.72
C VAL A 185 5.03 -2.60 14.64
N SER A 186 4.82 -3.79 14.10
CA SER A 186 4.86 -5.04 14.85
C SER A 186 5.14 -6.22 13.92
N VAL A 187 5.62 -7.33 14.47
CA VAL A 187 5.76 -8.60 13.77
C VAL A 187 5.07 -9.71 14.60
N GLY A 188 4.18 -10.43 13.97
CA GLY A 188 3.48 -11.60 14.51
C GLY A 188 3.15 -12.57 13.39
N LEU A 189 2.61 -13.74 13.73
CA LEU A 189 2.16 -14.73 12.75
C LEU A 189 0.91 -14.23 12.04
N ASP A 190 1.03 -14.03 10.74
CA ASP A 190 -0.03 -13.59 9.85
C ASP A 190 0.36 -13.90 8.39
N HIS A 191 -0.62 -14.18 7.53
CA HIS A 191 -0.37 -14.53 6.12
C HIS A 191 0.73 -15.59 5.94
N CYS A 192 0.70 -16.64 6.80
CA CYS A 192 1.77 -17.64 6.86
C CYS A 192 1.97 -18.42 5.55
N GLU A 193 0.95 -18.49 4.72
CA GLU A 193 1.01 -19.10 3.37
C GLU A 193 1.91 -18.33 2.39
N TRP A 194 2.14 -17.01 2.64
CA TRP A 194 2.91 -16.12 1.77
C TRP A 194 4.23 -15.68 2.39
N LEU A 195 4.24 -15.43 3.72
CA LEU A 195 5.35 -14.77 4.40
C LEU A 195 6.24 -15.73 5.18
N GLY A 196 5.81 -17.01 5.28
CA GLY A 196 6.48 -18.02 6.09
C GLY A 196 5.80 -18.27 7.44
N THR A 197 6.19 -19.36 8.08
CA THR A 197 5.52 -19.92 9.26
C THR A 197 6.15 -19.50 10.58
N THR A 198 7.18 -18.67 10.55
CA THR A 198 7.88 -18.19 11.75
C THR A 198 7.94 -16.67 11.81
N VAL A 199 7.99 -16.13 13.02
CA VAL A 199 8.15 -14.68 13.26
C VAL A 199 9.41 -14.14 12.58
N GLU A 200 10.48 -14.95 12.51
CA GLU A 200 11.74 -14.57 11.86
C GLU A 200 11.58 -14.42 10.34
N GLN A 201 10.88 -15.35 9.67
CA GLN A 201 10.59 -15.25 8.23
C GLN A 201 9.75 -14.03 7.93
N ILE A 202 8.67 -13.83 8.69
CA ILE A 202 7.77 -12.68 8.53
C ILE A 202 8.50 -11.36 8.82
N GLY A 203 9.38 -11.37 9.84
CA GLY A 203 10.22 -10.21 10.18
C GLY A 203 11.16 -9.83 9.05
N ALA A 204 11.80 -10.81 8.40
CA ALA A 204 12.67 -10.60 7.25
C ALA A 204 11.92 -9.97 6.06
N GLU A 205 10.71 -10.45 5.75
CA GLU A 205 9.86 -9.90 4.69
C GLU A 205 9.44 -8.44 4.99
N LYS A 206 9.06 -8.16 6.24
CA LYS A 206 8.67 -6.79 6.65
C LYS A 206 9.86 -5.83 6.65
N ALA A 207 11.03 -6.26 7.12
CA ALA A 207 12.25 -5.46 7.10
C ALA A 207 12.79 -5.22 5.67
N GLY A 208 12.22 -5.85 4.65
CA GLY A 208 12.51 -5.59 3.24
C GLY A 208 12.15 -4.19 2.75
N ILE A 209 11.42 -3.41 3.54
CA ILE A 209 11.17 -1.97 3.28
C ILE A 209 12.32 -1.06 3.71
N PHE A 210 13.30 -1.57 4.45
CA PHE A 210 14.45 -0.78 4.88
C PHE A 210 15.37 -0.43 3.73
N ARG A 211 15.96 0.77 3.78
CA ARG A 211 16.90 1.27 2.77
C ARG A 211 18.24 1.62 3.39
N THR A 212 19.32 1.34 2.69
CA THR A 212 20.68 1.61 3.14
C THR A 212 20.86 3.06 3.58
N GLY A 213 21.33 3.25 4.79
CA GLY A 213 21.60 4.57 5.38
C GLY A 213 20.35 5.42 5.68
N ARG A 214 19.13 4.91 5.43
CA ARG A 214 17.90 5.61 5.76
C ARG A 214 17.37 5.18 7.13
N PRO A 215 16.81 6.08 7.94
CA PRO A 215 16.30 5.75 9.25
C PRO A 215 15.12 4.78 9.18
N ALA A 216 15.06 3.88 10.17
CA ALA A 216 13.91 3.00 10.35
C ALA A 216 13.49 2.95 11.82
N ILE A 217 12.21 2.66 12.04
CA ILE A 217 11.59 2.57 13.36
C ILE A 217 10.98 1.18 13.52
N PHE A 218 11.17 0.57 14.68
CA PHE A 218 10.49 -0.64 15.09
C PHE A 218 9.61 -0.37 16.31
N GLY A 219 8.29 -0.51 16.14
CA GLY A 219 7.26 -0.07 17.07
C GLY A 219 6.86 -1.09 18.14
N SER A 220 7.64 -2.16 18.34
CA SER A 220 7.35 -3.18 19.35
C SER A 220 8.60 -3.52 20.17
N ARG A 221 8.41 -3.91 21.45
CA ARG A 221 9.53 -4.29 22.33
C ARG A 221 10.21 -5.59 21.92
N ASN A 222 9.45 -6.50 21.26
CA ASN A 222 9.95 -7.80 20.82
C ASN A 222 10.40 -7.72 19.37
N VAL A 223 11.68 -7.41 19.14
CA VAL A 223 12.28 -7.28 17.81
C VAL A 223 12.80 -8.64 17.33
N PRO A 224 12.33 -9.20 16.21
CA PRO A 224 12.90 -10.41 15.63
C PRO A 224 14.37 -10.22 15.23
N GLN A 225 15.18 -11.26 15.38
CA GLN A 225 16.61 -11.22 15.01
C GLN A 225 16.80 -10.93 13.51
N SER A 226 15.91 -11.42 12.67
CA SER A 226 15.90 -11.14 11.22
C SER A 226 15.79 -9.64 10.91
N VAL A 227 15.00 -8.89 11.68
CA VAL A 227 14.88 -7.42 11.54
C VAL A 227 16.17 -6.73 11.93
N LEU A 228 16.77 -7.12 13.08
CA LEU A 228 18.05 -6.59 13.55
C LEU A 228 19.17 -6.87 12.54
N LYS A 229 19.23 -8.11 12.05
CA LYS A 229 20.19 -8.52 11.04
C LYS A 229 20.06 -7.68 9.76
N ARG A 230 18.81 -7.53 9.25
CA ARG A 230 18.56 -6.72 8.05
C ARG A 230 18.97 -5.25 8.25
N ALA A 231 18.69 -4.67 9.41
CA ALA A 231 19.11 -3.31 9.71
C ALA A 231 20.63 -3.18 9.73
N ALA A 232 21.34 -4.12 10.36
CA ALA A 232 22.82 -4.15 10.37
C ALA A 232 23.41 -4.32 8.97
N ASP A 233 22.93 -5.31 8.20
CA ASP A 233 23.41 -5.61 6.84
C ASP A 233 23.28 -4.40 5.89
N CYS A 234 22.25 -3.57 6.10
CA CYS A 234 21.99 -2.37 5.29
C CYS A 234 22.53 -1.07 5.92
N GLY A 235 23.17 -1.12 7.07
CA GLY A 235 23.61 0.10 7.78
C GLY A 235 22.46 1.05 8.10
N VAL A 236 21.29 0.51 8.49
CA VAL A 236 20.09 1.27 8.80
C VAL A 236 20.18 1.82 10.22
N PRO A 237 20.03 3.13 10.46
CA PRO A 237 19.82 3.68 11.80
C PRO A 237 18.46 3.26 12.34
N LEU A 238 18.40 2.08 12.99
CA LEU A 238 17.17 1.51 13.53
C LEU A 238 16.88 2.06 14.93
N ARG A 239 15.71 2.68 15.11
CA ARG A 239 15.18 3.13 16.39
C ARG A 239 14.11 2.18 16.90
N ARG A 240 14.19 1.74 18.16
CA ARG A 240 13.39 0.65 18.72
C ARG A 240 12.64 1.09 19.96
N LEU A 241 11.35 0.79 20.02
CA LEU A 241 10.55 0.98 21.23
C LEU A 241 11.15 0.18 22.39
N GLY A 242 11.26 0.84 23.55
CA GLY A 242 11.82 0.26 24.77
C GLY A 242 13.35 0.24 24.83
N VAL A 243 14.04 0.78 23.80
CA VAL A 243 15.52 0.90 23.75
C VAL A 243 15.94 2.33 23.43
N ASP A 244 15.48 2.85 22.30
CA ASP A 244 15.86 4.18 21.80
C ASP A 244 14.79 5.24 22.11
N PHE A 245 13.53 4.81 22.28
CA PHE A 245 12.40 5.63 22.72
C PHE A 245 11.39 4.78 23.49
N ASP A 246 10.53 5.41 24.28
CA ASP A 246 9.50 4.75 25.06
C ASP A 246 8.33 5.69 25.38
N PHE A 247 7.35 5.19 26.11
CA PHE A 247 6.27 5.96 26.71
C PHE A 247 6.02 5.50 28.15
N VAL A 248 5.56 6.41 28.98
CA VAL A 248 5.14 6.14 30.36
C VAL A 248 3.67 6.49 30.48
N GLU A 249 2.86 5.50 30.87
CA GLU A 249 1.44 5.71 31.11
C GLU A 249 1.22 6.57 32.37
N ARG A 250 0.24 7.46 32.30
CA ARG A 250 -0.25 8.30 33.39
C ARG A 250 -1.74 8.06 33.59
N ALA A 251 -2.28 8.54 34.70
CA ALA A 251 -3.70 8.40 35.00
C ALA A 251 -4.63 9.07 33.96
N ASP A 252 -4.14 10.12 33.32
CA ASP A 252 -4.89 10.98 32.38
C ASP A 252 -4.25 11.02 30.96
N GLY A 253 -3.25 10.18 30.69
CA GLY A 253 -2.59 10.16 29.39
C GLY A 253 -1.28 9.36 29.39
N TRP A 254 -0.30 9.84 28.67
CA TRP A 254 1.03 9.24 28.58
C TRP A 254 2.08 10.29 28.23
N ASP A 255 3.30 10.06 28.70
CA ASP A 255 4.47 10.87 28.37
C ASP A 255 5.36 10.14 27.38
N TYR A 256 5.80 10.83 26.33
CA TYR A 256 6.84 10.32 25.44
C TYR A 256 8.21 10.41 26.13
N VAL A 257 8.98 9.34 26.02
CA VAL A 257 10.36 9.26 26.50
C VAL A 257 11.26 8.96 25.31
N GLY A 258 12.11 9.88 24.96
CA GLY A 258 13.01 9.73 23.81
C GLY A 258 13.88 10.98 23.61
N PHE A 259 14.50 11.08 22.43
CA PHE A 259 15.37 12.19 22.00
C PHE A 259 14.57 13.31 21.38
#